data_36eaae557aff8d107a9a27d8620008a4
#
_entry.id   36eaae557aff8d107a9a27d8620008a4
#
_cell.length_a   1.000
_cell.length_b   1.000
_cell.length_c   1.000
_cell.angle_alpha   90.00
_cell.angle_beta   90.00
_cell.angle_gamma   90.00
#
_symmetry.space_group_name_H-M   'P 1'
#
loop_
_entity.id
_entity.type
_entity.pdbx_description
1 polymer ?
#
loop_
_entity_poly.entity_id
_entity_poly.type
_entity_poly.pdbx_seq_one_letter_code
_entity_poly.pdbx_strand_id
1 'polypeptide(L)'
;MSITSHSFDVVVAGCGIAGLSAAVSAAEYGARVAVLERAPLEERGGNTRYTDAYLRMKSETEVTDDFETHLAENGGGYLDPELVKHTTQAYDTWPAIVKTLSFADPELISAFANAAGPTVQWLKSFGVKFDFLPTQFLTKSQPRLLPIGGGLALVEALAAAAEKLGVKIFYETTAHSLIQNERLAVTGLRAVDKHGEPLHFMGKVILGCGGFEGNHEMQTRYIGPRAVYLRPVARGGYY
;
A
#
# COMPACT_ATOMS: atom_id res chain seq x y z
N MET A 1 -4.83 -32.74 14.34
CA MET A 1 -4.84 -31.46 15.09
C MET A 1 -6.03 -30.65 14.59
N SER A 2 -6.82 -30.06 15.48
CA SER A 2 -7.93 -29.18 15.09
C SER A 2 -7.33 -27.80 14.72
N ILE A 3 -7.66 -27.30 13.52
CA ILE A 3 -7.21 -25.96 13.10
C ILE A 3 -8.09 -24.92 13.80
N THR A 4 -7.46 -23.95 14.48
CA THR A 4 -8.18 -22.83 15.08
C THR A 4 -8.70 -21.90 13.99
N SER A 5 -10.01 -21.63 13.99
CA SER A 5 -10.68 -20.81 13.01
C SER A 5 -11.29 -19.55 13.65
N HIS A 6 -11.01 -18.40 13.07
CA HIS A 6 -11.54 -17.09 13.43
C HIS A 6 -12.49 -16.60 12.34
N SER A 7 -13.55 -15.87 12.70
CA SER A 7 -14.51 -15.31 11.76
C SER A 7 -14.67 -13.81 11.95
N PHE A 8 -14.46 -13.06 10.86
CA PHE A 8 -14.57 -11.62 10.75
C PHE A 8 -15.37 -11.26 9.49
N ASP A 9 -15.76 -10.01 9.36
CA ASP A 9 -16.38 -9.51 8.14
C ASP A 9 -15.31 -9.20 7.09
N VAL A 10 -14.16 -8.67 7.55
CA VAL A 10 -12.99 -8.38 6.73
C VAL A 10 -11.71 -8.92 7.39
N VAL A 11 -10.85 -9.52 6.58
CA VAL A 11 -9.52 -10.01 6.98
C VAL A 11 -8.47 -9.33 6.10
N VAL A 12 -7.55 -8.61 6.72
CA VAL A 12 -6.51 -7.85 6.03
C VAL A 12 -5.17 -8.53 6.27
N ALA A 13 -4.40 -8.77 5.22
CA ALA A 13 -3.03 -9.25 5.31
C ALA A 13 -2.04 -8.07 5.19
N GLY A 14 -1.28 -7.83 6.27
CA GLY A 14 -0.27 -6.78 6.38
C GLY A 14 -0.74 -5.54 7.14
N CYS A 15 0.16 -5.00 7.96
CA CYS A 15 -0.03 -3.84 8.84
C CYS A 15 0.76 -2.60 8.35
N GLY A 16 1.04 -2.52 7.03
CA GLY A 16 1.54 -1.32 6.37
C GLY A 16 0.42 -0.32 6.10
N ILE A 17 0.75 0.81 5.43
CA ILE A 17 -0.22 1.88 5.16
C ILE A 17 -1.48 1.37 4.44
N ALA A 18 -1.33 0.50 3.44
CA ALA A 18 -2.45 -0.05 2.69
C ALA A 18 -3.38 -0.90 3.56
N GLY A 19 -2.80 -1.82 4.35
CA GLY A 19 -3.57 -2.70 5.22
C GLY A 19 -4.25 -1.95 6.37
N LEU A 20 -3.53 -1.05 7.04
CA LEU A 20 -4.10 -0.24 8.12
C LEU A 20 -5.20 0.70 7.62
N SER A 21 -5.01 1.36 6.46
CA SER A 21 -6.04 2.21 5.87
C SER A 21 -7.30 1.41 5.53
N ALA A 22 -7.14 0.22 4.95
CA ALA A 22 -8.26 -0.65 4.65
C ALA A 22 -8.99 -1.13 5.92
N ALA A 23 -8.22 -1.49 6.96
CA ALA A 23 -8.78 -1.95 8.23
C ALA A 23 -9.55 -0.85 8.95
N VAL A 24 -8.98 0.36 9.05
CA VAL A 24 -9.63 1.51 9.68
C VAL A 24 -10.89 1.89 8.91
N SER A 25 -10.80 2.03 7.58
CA SER A 25 -11.94 2.37 6.74
C SER A 25 -13.06 1.32 6.88
N ALA A 26 -12.76 0.03 6.83
CA ALA A 26 -13.78 -1.01 7.02
C ALA A 26 -14.43 -0.95 8.40
N ALA A 27 -13.65 -0.68 9.46
CA ALA A 27 -14.16 -0.56 10.82
C ALA A 27 -15.01 0.70 11.01
N GLU A 28 -14.71 1.82 10.33
CA GLU A 28 -15.55 3.03 10.33
C GLU A 28 -16.95 2.75 9.75
N TYR A 29 -17.07 1.77 8.83
CA TYR A 29 -18.35 1.27 8.33
C TYR A 29 -18.97 0.17 9.19
N GLY A 30 -18.44 -0.10 10.39
CA GLY A 30 -18.98 -1.05 11.34
C GLY A 30 -18.62 -2.51 11.11
N ALA A 31 -17.67 -2.82 10.21
CA ALA A 31 -17.20 -4.17 9.99
C ALA A 31 -16.35 -4.67 11.16
N ARG A 32 -16.46 -5.96 11.50
CA ARG A 32 -15.54 -6.67 12.39
C ARG A 32 -14.29 -7.02 11.57
N VAL A 33 -13.14 -6.44 11.92
CA VAL A 33 -11.93 -6.55 11.12
C VAL A 33 -10.82 -7.27 11.88
N ALA A 34 -10.13 -8.18 11.19
CA ALA A 34 -8.83 -8.72 11.59
C ALA A 34 -7.73 -8.23 10.66
N VAL A 35 -6.58 -7.88 11.24
CA VAL A 35 -5.33 -7.62 10.51
C VAL A 35 -4.32 -8.69 10.91
N LEU A 36 -3.69 -9.33 9.93
CA LEU A 36 -2.61 -10.29 10.15
C LEU A 36 -1.27 -9.61 9.83
N GLU A 37 -0.41 -9.53 10.83
CA GLU A 37 0.93 -8.95 10.69
C GLU A 37 1.99 -9.98 11.06
N ARG A 38 2.94 -10.21 10.15
CA ARG A 38 4.00 -11.19 10.39
C ARG A 38 5.05 -10.71 11.38
N ALA A 39 5.27 -9.40 11.44
CA ALA A 39 6.22 -8.81 12.36
C ALA A 39 5.67 -8.77 13.80
N PRO A 40 6.53 -8.71 14.82
CA PRO A 40 6.09 -8.36 16.16
C PRO A 40 5.60 -6.90 16.20
N LEU A 41 4.92 -6.56 17.28
CA LEU A 41 4.32 -5.24 17.50
C LEU A 41 5.30 -4.08 17.25
N GLU A 42 6.52 -4.23 17.72
CA GLU A 42 7.56 -3.19 17.67
C GLU A 42 8.10 -2.95 16.25
N GLU A 43 7.93 -3.92 15.35
CA GLU A 43 8.42 -3.88 13.97
C GLU A 43 7.30 -3.75 12.94
N ARG A 44 6.04 -3.57 13.38
CA ARG A 44 4.88 -3.40 12.49
C ARG A 44 5.07 -2.28 11.49
N GLY A 45 4.40 -2.37 10.35
CA GLY A 45 4.31 -1.30 9.38
C GLY A 45 5.00 -1.56 8.04
N GLY A 46 5.74 -2.68 7.91
CA GLY A 46 6.41 -3.04 6.66
C GLY A 46 7.29 -1.91 6.12
N ASN A 47 7.34 -1.73 4.81
CA ASN A 47 8.11 -0.66 4.17
C ASN A 47 7.62 0.75 4.52
N THR A 48 6.34 0.90 4.86
CA THR A 48 5.78 2.19 5.28
C THR A 48 6.56 2.77 6.46
N ARG A 49 6.94 1.93 7.43
CA ARG A 49 7.69 2.35 8.62
C ARG A 49 9.00 3.08 8.29
N TYR A 50 9.63 2.74 7.17
CA TYR A 50 10.98 3.20 6.81
C TYR A 50 11.01 4.30 5.75
N THR A 51 9.86 4.72 5.22
CA THR A 51 9.78 5.77 4.20
C THR A 51 9.57 7.15 4.81
N ASP A 52 10.06 8.17 4.12
CA ASP A 52 9.70 9.57 4.42
C ASP A 52 8.28 9.91 3.98
N ALA A 53 7.68 9.10 3.11
CA ALA A 53 6.30 9.19 2.62
C ALA A 53 5.96 10.53 1.93
N TYR A 54 6.81 11.00 1.02
CA TYR A 54 6.57 12.23 0.25
C TYR A 54 5.38 12.11 -0.70
N LEU A 55 4.53 13.14 -0.70
CA LEU A 55 3.44 13.33 -1.65
C LEU A 55 3.69 14.59 -2.49
N ARG A 56 3.46 14.51 -3.80
CA ARG A 56 3.52 15.68 -4.69
C ARG A 56 2.22 16.47 -4.61
N MET A 57 2.18 17.40 -3.66
CA MET A 57 1.00 18.21 -3.38
C MET A 57 1.38 19.69 -3.48
N LYS A 58 0.55 20.51 -4.14
CA LYS A 58 0.69 21.98 -4.11
C LYS A 58 0.05 22.60 -2.87
N SER A 59 -0.91 21.90 -2.28
CA SER A 59 -1.53 22.21 -0.99
C SER A 59 -1.88 20.92 -0.26
N GLU A 60 -2.40 20.99 0.94
CA GLU A 60 -2.87 19.78 1.67
C GLU A 60 -4.12 19.13 1.06
N THR A 61 -4.74 19.77 0.08
CA THR A 61 -5.99 19.32 -0.56
C THR A 61 -5.85 19.01 -2.04
N GLU A 62 -4.75 19.46 -2.67
CA GLU A 62 -4.57 19.35 -4.12
C GLU A 62 -3.18 18.86 -4.50
N VAL A 63 -3.13 17.93 -5.43
CA VAL A 63 -1.89 17.49 -6.08
C VAL A 63 -1.29 18.61 -6.94
N THR A 64 0.00 18.50 -7.31
CA THR A 64 0.63 19.45 -8.24
C THR A 64 -0.03 19.38 -9.61
N ASP A 65 -0.07 20.49 -10.35
CA ASP A 65 -0.76 20.58 -11.65
C ASP A 65 -0.15 19.64 -12.71
N ASP A 66 1.13 19.28 -12.56
CA ASP A 66 1.84 18.33 -13.42
C ASP A 66 1.82 16.88 -12.88
N PHE A 67 1.01 16.58 -11.86
CA PHE A 67 1.04 15.31 -11.16
C PHE A 67 0.82 14.12 -12.09
N GLU A 68 -0.23 14.15 -12.90
CA GLU A 68 -0.59 13.05 -13.80
C GLU A 68 0.47 12.87 -14.90
N THR A 69 0.91 13.98 -15.51
CA THR A 69 1.99 13.97 -16.51
C THR A 69 3.27 13.37 -15.94
N HIS A 70 3.68 13.81 -14.76
CA HIS A 70 4.90 13.34 -14.13
C HIS A 70 4.81 11.85 -13.73
N LEU A 71 3.64 11.40 -13.28
CA LEU A 71 3.44 9.99 -12.94
C LEU A 71 3.53 9.11 -14.20
N ALA A 72 2.92 9.55 -15.30
CA ALA A 72 2.99 8.87 -16.58
C ALA A 72 4.41 8.82 -17.13
N GLU A 73 5.14 9.94 -17.13
CA GLU A 73 6.53 10.01 -17.58
C GLU A 73 7.47 9.10 -16.79
N ASN A 74 7.33 9.05 -15.46
CA ASN A 74 8.14 8.18 -14.62
C ASN A 74 7.75 6.69 -14.68
N GLY A 75 6.48 6.40 -14.92
CA GLY A 75 6.00 5.04 -15.12
C GLY A 75 6.46 4.43 -16.44
N GLY A 76 6.70 5.28 -17.45
CA GLY A 76 7.06 4.85 -18.81
C GLY A 76 8.49 4.31 -18.98
N GLY A 77 9.40 4.58 -18.05
CA GLY A 77 10.80 4.09 -18.13
C GLY A 77 11.51 4.53 -19.41
N TYR A 78 11.79 3.59 -20.31
CA TYR A 78 12.51 3.84 -21.58
C TYR A 78 11.58 4.09 -22.77
N LEU A 79 10.32 4.43 -22.55
CA LEU A 79 9.37 4.65 -23.64
C LEU A 79 9.58 6.00 -24.30
N ASP A 80 9.16 6.08 -25.57
CA ASP A 80 9.15 7.33 -26.31
C ASP A 80 8.32 8.39 -25.60
N PRO A 81 8.89 9.58 -25.30
CA PRO A 81 8.18 10.66 -24.63
C PRO A 81 6.89 11.10 -25.33
N GLU A 82 6.81 10.97 -26.67
CA GLU A 82 5.59 11.29 -27.41
C GLU A 82 4.47 10.28 -27.12
N LEU A 83 4.80 8.99 -26.93
CA LEU A 83 3.81 7.99 -26.49
C LEU A 83 3.35 8.25 -25.04
N VAL A 84 4.27 8.68 -24.18
CA VAL A 84 3.94 9.01 -22.78
C VAL A 84 2.98 10.18 -22.70
N LYS A 85 3.11 11.20 -23.56
CA LYS A 85 2.18 12.35 -23.59
C LYS A 85 0.72 11.93 -23.81
N HIS A 86 0.47 10.86 -24.55
CA HIS A 86 -0.89 10.39 -24.76
C HIS A 86 -1.55 9.88 -23.47
N THR A 87 -0.75 9.36 -22.52
CA THR A 87 -1.26 8.82 -21.24
C THR A 87 -1.79 9.91 -20.29
N THR A 88 -1.53 11.18 -20.59
CA THR A 88 -2.05 12.33 -19.84
C THR A 88 -3.36 12.89 -20.43
N GLN A 89 -3.84 12.29 -21.51
CA GLN A 89 -5.09 12.69 -22.18
C GLN A 89 -6.22 11.73 -21.80
N ALA A 90 -7.45 12.09 -22.15
CA ALA A 90 -8.58 11.20 -21.95
C ALA A 90 -8.37 9.86 -22.65
N TYR A 91 -8.59 8.74 -21.97
CA TYR A 91 -8.32 7.39 -22.46
C TYR A 91 -8.90 7.09 -23.84
N ASP A 92 -10.08 7.63 -24.14
CA ASP A 92 -10.74 7.45 -25.42
C ASP A 92 -9.93 7.98 -26.61
N THR A 93 -9.10 9.00 -26.38
CA THR A 93 -8.27 9.65 -27.39
C THR A 93 -6.93 8.95 -27.62
N TRP A 94 -6.60 7.92 -26.81
CA TRP A 94 -5.32 7.25 -26.92
C TRP A 94 -5.20 6.45 -28.21
N PRO A 95 -4.05 6.53 -28.90
CA PRO A 95 -3.74 5.62 -29.98
C PRO A 95 -3.81 4.16 -29.53
N ALA A 96 -4.20 3.26 -30.43
CA ALA A 96 -4.35 1.84 -30.12
C ALA A 96 -3.06 1.23 -29.51
N ILE A 97 -1.88 1.63 -30.02
CA ILE A 97 -0.59 1.17 -29.49
C ILE A 97 -0.40 1.58 -28.02
N VAL A 98 -0.79 2.79 -27.64
CA VAL A 98 -0.66 3.26 -26.26
C VAL A 98 -1.58 2.50 -25.32
N LYS A 99 -2.78 2.12 -25.77
CA LYS A 99 -3.73 1.30 -25.01
C LYS A 99 -3.22 -0.12 -24.72
N THR A 100 -2.23 -0.60 -25.46
CA THR A 100 -1.59 -1.91 -25.21
C THR A 100 -0.42 -1.86 -24.25
N LEU A 101 0.02 -0.66 -23.87
CA LEU A 101 1.13 -0.46 -22.94
C LEU A 101 0.63 -0.52 -21.51
N SER A 102 1.18 -1.42 -20.70
CA SER A 102 0.72 -1.67 -19.32
C SER A 102 1.39 -0.79 -18.26
N PHE A 103 2.15 0.23 -18.65
CA PHE A 103 2.97 1.05 -17.72
C PHE A 103 2.21 2.20 -17.08
N ALA A 104 1.06 2.61 -17.64
CA ALA A 104 0.23 3.67 -17.07
C ALA A 104 -1.26 3.31 -17.23
N ASP A 105 -1.98 3.32 -16.13
CA ASP A 105 -3.43 3.23 -16.09
C ASP A 105 -3.98 4.63 -15.78
N PRO A 106 -4.57 5.35 -16.75
CA PRO A 106 -5.03 6.72 -16.55
C PRO A 106 -6.19 6.81 -15.57
N GLU A 107 -7.05 5.79 -15.49
CA GLU A 107 -8.14 5.77 -14.52
C GLU A 107 -7.58 5.65 -13.10
N LEU A 108 -6.55 4.83 -12.90
CA LEU A 108 -5.86 4.71 -11.62
C LEU A 108 -5.13 6.00 -11.25
N ILE A 109 -4.43 6.63 -12.21
CA ILE A 109 -3.70 7.89 -11.98
C ILE A 109 -4.69 9.00 -11.59
N SER A 110 -5.81 9.13 -12.32
CA SER A 110 -6.86 10.12 -12.04
C SER A 110 -7.53 9.84 -10.69
N ALA A 111 -7.86 8.58 -10.40
CA ALA A 111 -8.42 8.20 -9.11
C ALA A 111 -7.48 8.55 -7.96
N PHE A 112 -6.17 8.30 -8.12
CA PHE A 112 -5.16 8.67 -7.13
C PHE A 112 -5.09 10.19 -6.94
N ALA A 113 -5.01 10.97 -8.02
CA ALA A 113 -4.93 12.43 -7.97
C ALA A 113 -6.15 13.03 -7.24
N ASN A 114 -7.34 12.53 -7.54
CA ASN A 114 -8.60 12.99 -6.93
C ASN A 114 -8.73 12.57 -5.45
N ALA A 115 -8.20 11.40 -5.08
CA ALA A 115 -8.28 10.88 -3.72
C ALA A 115 -7.21 11.42 -2.78
N ALA A 116 -6.09 11.94 -3.29
CA ALA A 116 -4.93 12.33 -2.48
C ALA A 116 -5.27 13.38 -1.42
N GLY A 117 -5.92 14.49 -1.79
CA GLY A 117 -6.33 15.54 -0.86
C GLY A 117 -7.28 15.03 0.22
N PRO A 118 -8.43 14.43 -0.14
CA PRO A 118 -9.32 13.81 0.85
C PRO A 118 -8.63 12.81 1.78
N THR A 119 -7.70 12.01 1.27
CA THR A 119 -6.93 11.04 2.07
C THR A 119 -6.00 11.73 3.06
N VAL A 120 -5.33 12.81 2.68
CA VAL A 120 -4.52 13.62 3.62
C VAL A 120 -5.39 14.17 4.74
N GLN A 121 -6.58 14.70 4.45
CA GLN A 121 -7.49 15.20 5.48
C GLN A 121 -8.00 14.08 6.39
N TRP A 122 -8.30 12.90 5.83
CA TRP A 122 -8.67 11.71 6.61
C TRP A 122 -7.55 11.27 7.56
N LEU A 123 -6.30 11.22 7.11
CA LEU A 123 -5.14 10.92 7.96
C LEU A 123 -4.95 11.96 9.07
N LYS A 124 -5.18 13.26 8.77
CA LYS A 124 -5.13 14.33 9.78
C LYS A 124 -6.18 14.13 10.87
N SER A 125 -7.35 13.58 10.57
CA SER A 125 -8.38 13.29 11.57
C SER A 125 -7.93 12.27 12.61
N PHE A 126 -6.94 11.44 12.30
CA PHE A 126 -6.28 10.52 13.23
C PHE A 126 -5.03 11.10 13.92
N GLY A 127 -4.79 12.40 13.76
CA GLY A 127 -3.71 13.12 14.44
C GLY A 127 -2.38 13.14 13.67
N VAL A 128 -2.32 12.64 12.42
CA VAL A 128 -1.14 12.80 11.58
C VAL A 128 -0.94 14.27 11.24
N LYS A 129 0.25 14.79 11.47
CA LYS A 129 0.63 16.15 11.10
C LYS A 129 1.43 16.11 9.81
N PHE A 130 1.18 17.06 8.92
CA PHE A 130 1.87 17.21 7.66
C PHE A 130 2.56 18.57 7.57
N ASP A 131 3.67 18.63 6.83
CA ASP A 131 4.36 19.88 6.53
C ASP A 131 4.99 19.77 5.13
N PHE A 132 5.29 20.91 4.53
CA PHE A 132 5.99 20.96 3.26
C PHE A 132 7.49 20.88 3.46
N LEU A 133 8.14 20.03 2.69
CA LEU A 133 9.60 19.95 2.68
C LEU A 133 10.17 21.32 2.22
N PRO A 134 11.08 21.94 2.99
CA PRO A 134 11.76 23.17 2.55
C PRO A 134 12.59 22.86 1.30
N THR A 135 12.15 23.37 0.15
CA THR A 135 12.64 22.96 -1.18
C THR A 135 13.93 23.65 -1.64
N GLN A 136 14.83 24.02 -0.77
CA GLN A 136 16.08 24.69 -1.18
C GLN A 136 16.96 23.84 -2.12
N PHE A 137 16.81 22.53 -2.15
CA PHE A 137 17.62 21.61 -2.96
C PHE A 137 16.84 20.83 -4.02
N LEU A 138 15.53 20.75 -3.92
CA LEU A 138 14.68 20.08 -4.90
C LEU A 138 13.98 21.18 -5.69
N THR A 139 14.23 21.21 -6.97
CA THR A 139 13.70 22.18 -7.96
C THR A 139 12.44 22.92 -7.51
N LYS A 140 12.43 24.22 -7.61
CA LYS A 140 11.35 25.15 -7.22
C LYS A 140 9.94 24.76 -7.72
N SER A 141 9.86 23.80 -8.62
CA SER A 141 8.62 23.37 -9.30
C SER A 141 7.93 22.17 -8.68
N GLN A 142 8.44 21.58 -7.58
CA GLN A 142 7.91 20.30 -7.09
C GLN A 142 7.73 20.29 -5.57
N PRO A 143 6.70 20.96 -5.05
CA PRO A 143 6.40 20.92 -3.63
C PRO A 143 6.09 19.49 -3.17
N ARG A 144 6.61 19.12 -2.02
CA ARG A 144 6.43 17.80 -1.43
C ARG A 144 5.87 17.95 -0.02
N LEU A 145 4.69 17.43 0.17
CA LEU A 145 4.05 17.29 1.47
C LEU A 145 4.52 15.98 2.11
N LEU A 146 4.87 15.99 3.37
CA LEU A 146 5.29 14.82 4.12
C LEU A 146 4.63 14.77 5.49
N PRO A 147 4.35 13.57 6.02
CA PRO A 147 3.95 13.43 7.41
C PRO A 147 5.14 13.71 8.33
N ILE A 148 4.94 14.49 9.36
CA ILE A 148 5.95 14.75 10.38
C ILE A 148 6.21 13.44 11.14
N GLY A 149 7.44 12.94 11.08
CA GLY A 149 7.81 11.62 11.59
C GLY A 149 7.77 10.51 10.54
N GLY A 150 7.61 10.89 9.26
CA GLY A 150 7.65 9.95 8.13
C GLY A 150 6.54 8.92 8.14
N GLY A 151 6.78 7.81 7.45
CA GLY A 151 5.81 6.72 7.37
C GLY A 151 5.54 6.04 8.71
N LEU A 152 6.47 6.09 9.66
CA LEU A 152 6.22 5.57 11.01
C LEU A 152 5.05 6.30 11.69
N ALA A 153 4.96 7.63 11.54
CA ALA A 153 3.85 8.39 12.11
C ALA A 153 2.49 7.96 11.51
N LEU A 154 2.46 7.60 10.22
CA LEU A 154 1.25 7.06 9.59
C LEU A 154 0.87 5.70 10.19
N VAL A 155 1.85 4.82 10.36
CA VAL A 155 1.63 3.48 10.94
C VAL A 155 1.09 3.59 12.36
N GLU A 156 1.72 4.39 13.22
CA GLU A 156 1.33 4.53 14.62
C GLU A 156 -0.07 5.16 14.76
N ALA A 157 -0.37 6.20 13.98
CA ALA A 157 -1.68 6.86 14.03
C ALA A 157 -2.80 5.92 13.58
N LEU A 158 -2.61 5.22 12.47
CA LEU A 158 -3.63 4.29 11.95
C LEU A 158 -3.77 3.03 12.79
N ALA A 159 -2.67 2.50 13.36
CA ALA A 159 -2.76 1.36 14.26
C ALA A 159 -3.54 1.72 15.54
N ALA A 160 -3.27 2.90 16.12
CA ALA A 160 -4.02 3.39 17.27
C ALA A 160 -5.52 3.61 16.93
N ALA A 161 -5.83 4.16 15.74
CA ALA A 161 -7.19 4.29 15.26
C ALA A 161 -7.88 2.93 15.09
N ALA A 162 -7.20 1.97 14.48
CA ALA A 162 -7.69 0.61 14.30
C ALA A 162 -8.04 -0.05 15.65
N GLU A 163 -7.14 0.02 16.62
CA GLU A 163 -7.37 -0.52 17.97
C GLU A 163 -8.56 0.15 18.64
N LYS A 164 -8.66 1.50 18.56
CA LYS A 164 -9.80 2.25 19.10
C LYS A 164 -11.14 1.87 18.48
N LEU A 165 -11.14 1.53 17.19
CA LEU A 165 -12.32 1.06 16.45
C LEU A 165 -12.61 -0.44 16.67
N GLY A 166 -11.83 -1.13 17.49
CA GLY A 166 -12.04 -2.54 17.83
C GLY A 166 -11.48 -3.54 16.81
N VAL A 167 -10.65 -3.09 15.86
CA VAL A 167 -9.91 -3.97 14.94
C VAL A 167 -9.01 -4.90 15.76
N LYS A 168 -8.99 -6.18 15.41
CA LYS A 168 -8.10 -7.17 16.04
C LYS A 168 -6.84 -7.34 15.19
N ILE A 169 -5.69 -6.91 15.72
CA ILE A 169 -4.41 -7.09 15.04
C ILE A 169 -3.73 -8.33 15.64
N PHE A 170 -3.42 -9.29 14.78
CA PHE A 170 -2.71 -10.53 15.11
C PHE A 170 -1.27 -10.38 14.66
N TYR A 171 -0.39 -10.04 15.60
CA TYR A 171 1.05 -9.94 15.37
C TYR A 171 1.70 -11.32 15.32
N GLU A 172 2.90 -11.40 14.75
CA GLU A 172 3.66 -12.65 14.56
C GLU A 172 2.82 -13.74 13.87
N THR A 173 1.92 -13.30 12.98
CA THR A 173 0.96 -14.15 12.27
C THR A 173 1.12 -13.94 10.76
N THR A 174 1.69 -14.95 10.09
CA THR A 174 2.00 -14.88 8.66
C THR A 174 0.85 -15.42 7.83
N ALA A 175 0.25 -14.58 6.98
CA ALA A 175 -0.70 -15.02 5.96
C ALA A 175 0.06 -15.89 4.93
N HIS A 176 -0.50 -17.05 4.59
CA HIS A 176 0.17 -18.03 3.75
C HIS A 176 -0.55 -18.29 2.43
N SER A 177 -1.87 -18.46 2.46
CA SER A 177 -2.65 -18.74 1.26
C SER A 177 -4.12 -18.35 1.42
N LEU A 178 -4.80 -18.20 0.29
CA LEU A 178 -6.23 -17.93 0.25
C LEU A 178 -7.04 -19.22 0.53
N ILE A 179 -8.17 -19.07 1.20
CA ILE A 179 -9.20 -20.11 1.31
C ILE A 179 -10.25 -19.85 0.25
N GLN A 180 -10.52 -20.83 -0.59
CA GLN A 180 -11.52 -20.75 -1.65
C GLN A 180 -12.61 -21.80 -1.40
N ASN A 181 -13.84 -21.48 -1.76
CA ASN A 181 -14.94 -22.45 -1.78
C ASN A 181 -14.97 -23.24 -3.12
N GLU A 182 -15.92 -24.12 -3.27
CA GLU A 182 -16.11 -24.96 -4.47
C GLU A 182 -16.33 -24.14 -5.77
N ARG A 183 -16.76 -22.88 -5.64
CA ARG A 183 -16.95 -21.93 -6.76
C ARG A 183 -15.73 -21.05 -6.99
N LEU A 184 -14.59 -21.39 -6.41
CA LEU A 184 -13.33 -20.63 -6.44
C LEU A 184 -13.42 -19.21 -5.83
N ALA A 185 -14.50 -18.87 -5.15
CA ALA A 185 -14.61 -17.61 -4.45
C ALA A 185 -13.75 -17.61 -3.19
N VAL A 186 -12.99 -16.53 -2.97
CA VAL A 186 -12.17 -16.35 -1.77
C VAL A 186 -13.07 -16.11 -0.57
N THR A 187 -12.90 -16.92 0.47
CA THR A 187 -13.68 -16.89 1.70
C THR A 187 -12.86 -16.63 2.95
N GLY A 188 -11.54 -16.58 2.85
CA GLY A 188 -10.65 -16.33 3.97
C GLY A 188 -9.18 -16.50 3.64
N LEU A 189 -8.37 -16.51 4.70
CA LEU A 189 -6.92 -16.72 4.67
C LEU A 189 -6.51 -17.90 5.56
N ARG A 190 -5.54 -18.69 5.08
CA ARG A 190 -4.73 -19.56 5.95
C ARG A 190 -3.52 -18.78 6.42
N ALA A 191 -3.22 -18.90 7.69
CA ALA A 191 -2.06 -18.28 8.32
C ALA A 191 -1.35 -19.27 9.23
N VAL A 192 -0.15 -18.91 9.66
CA VAL A 192 0.60 -19.60 10.71
C VAL A 192 1.01 -18.59 11.77
N ASP A 193 0.96 -18.96 13.02
CA ASP A 193 1.47 -18.14 14.11
C ASP A 193 2.99 -18.29 14.26
N LYS A 194 3.57 -17.62 15.27
CA LYS A 194 5.02 -17.68 15.58
C LYS A 194 5.52 -19.07 15.98
N HIS A 195 4.64 -19.97 16.35
CA HIS A 195 4.97 -21.36 16.71
C HIS A 195 4.80 -22.31 15.53
N GLY A 196 4.36 -21.80 14.37
CA GLY A 196 4.07 -22.60 13.18
C GLY A 196 2.68 -23.27 13.24
N GLU A 197 1.85 -22.92 14.21
CA GLU A 197 0.50 -23.48 14.33
C GLU A 197 -0.43 -22.91 13.26
N PRO A 198 -1.19 -23.77 12.56
CA PRO A 198 -2.07 -23.34 11.49
C PRO A 198 -3.33 -22.63 12.03
N LEU A 199 -3.65 -21.50 11.42
CA LEU A 199 -4.82 -20.68 11.72
C LEU A 199 -5.65 -20.42 10.46
N HIS A 200 -6.96 -20.40 10.59
CA HIS A 200 -7.87 -19.96 9.54
C HIS A 200 -8.57 -18.66 9.95
N PHE A 201 -8.59 -17.71 9.03
CA PHE A 201 -9.31 -16.45 9.20
C PHE A 201 -10.37 -16.34 8.09
N MET A 202 -11.63 -16.47 8.45
CA MET A 202 -12.76 -16.43 7.51
C MET A 202 -13.29 -15.00 7.40
N GLY A 203 -13.54 -14.54 6.17
CA GLY A 203 -14.06 -13.20 5.86
C GLY A 203 -13.67 -12.74 4.46
N LYS A 204 -14.09 -11.53 4.09
CA LYS A 204 -13.63 -10.86 2.85
C LYS A 204 -12.15 -10.49 3.01
N VAL A 205 -11.34 -10.81 2.00
CA VAL A 205 -9.88 -10.66 2.10
C VAL A 205 -9.41 -9.41 1.40
N ILE A 206 -8.55 -8.65 2.08
CA ILE A 206 -7.80 -7.53 1.51
C ILE A 206 -6.31 -7.84 1.65
N LEU A 207 -5.58 -7.80 0.53
CA LEU A 207 -4.14 -8.02 0.50
C LEU A 207 -3.41 -6.67 0.57
N GLY A 208 -2.84 -6.35 1.74
CA GLY A 208 -1.98 -5.20 2.00
C GLY A 208 -0.53 -5.61 2.27
N CYS A 209 -0.08 -6.71 1.66
CA CYS A 209 1.19 -7.38 1.99
C CYS A 209 2.44 -6.59 1.57
N GLY A 210 2.31 -5.54 0.75
CA GLY A 210 3.47 -4.84 0.18
C GLY A 210 4.09 -5.57 -1.00
N GLY A 211 5.38 -5.36 -1.21
CA GLY A 211 6.14 -5.94 -2.30
C GLY A 211 7.12 -7.03 -1.84
N PHE A 212 7.91 -7.53 -2.79
CA PHE A 212 8.89 -8.60 -2.54
C PHE A 212 10.35 -8.13 -2.63
N GLU A 213 10.59 -6.85 -2.44
CA GLU A 213 11.92 -6.23 -2.52
C GLU A 213 12.93 -6.74 -1.47
N GLY A 214 12.45 -7.39 -0.42
CA GLY A 214 13.28 -8.10 0.56
C GLY A 214 13.40 -9.60 0.32
N ASN A 215 12.70 -10.16 -0.68
CA ASN A 215 12.71 -11.58 -0.98
C ASN A 215 13.63 -11.89 -2.17
N HIS A 216 14.86 -12.33 -1.88
CA HIS A 216 15.87 -12.61 -2.90
C HIS A 216 15.47 -13.72 -3.89
N GLU A 217 14.68 -14.71 -3.47
CA GLU A 217 14.17 -15.75 -4.36
C GLU A 217 13.23 -15.15 -5.40
N MET A 218 12.23 -14.37 -4.96
CA MET A 218 11.28 -13.73 -5.86
C MET A 218 11.96 -12.67 -6.73
N GLN A 219 12.90 -11.89 -6.20
CA GLN A 219 13.69 -10.95 -6.98
C GLN A 219 14.45 -11.68 -8.10
N THR A 220 15.12 -12.77 -7.79
CA THR A 220 15.85 -13.56 -8.78
C THR A 220 14.92 -14.17 -9.83
N ARG A 221 13.76 -14.66 -9.40
CA ARG A 221 12.77 -15.30 -10.26
C ARG A 221 12.09 -14.32 -11.23
N TYR A 222 11.70 -13.14 -10.74
CA TYR A 222 10.85 -12.22 -11.49
C TYR A 222 11.60 -11.02 -12.09
N ILE A 223 12.75 -10.63 -11.54
CA ILE A 223 13.57 -9.52 -12.05
C ILE A 223 14.77 -10.06 -12.82
N GLY A 224 15.37 -11.15 -12.35
CA GLY A 224 16.49 -11.80 -13.00
C GLY A 224 17.63 -12.15 -12.04
N PRO A 225 18.60 -12.99 -12.49
CA PRO A 225 19.62 -13.57 -11.62
C PRO A 225 20.54 -12.54 -10.94
N ARG A 226 20.71 -11.36 -11.52
CA ARG A 226 21.53 -10.30 -10.92
C ARG A 226 20.81 -9.55 -9.77
N ALA A 227 19.50 -9.72 -9.64
CA ALA A 227 18.72 -9.07 -8.59
C ALA A 227 19.11 -9.58 -7.18
N VAL A 228 19.69 -10.76 -7.06
CA VAL A 228 20.21 -11.30 -5.79
C VAL A 228 21.22 -10.37 -5.10
N TYR A 229 21.90 -9.50 -5.88
CA TYR A 229 22.86 -8.53 -5.35
C TYR A 229 22.23 -7.21 -4.89
N LEU A 230 20.95 -6.99 -5.18
CA LEU A 230 20.21 -5.82 -4.71
C LEU A 230 19.90 -5.99 -3.23
N ARG A 231 20.17 -4.94 -2.46
CA ARG A 231 19.80 -4.91 -1.05
C ARG A 231 18.62 -3.96 -0.87
N PRO A 232 17.55 -4.39 -0.20
CA PRO A 232 16.44 -3.49 0.10
C PRO A 232 16.92 -2.37 1.03
N VAL A 233 16.51 -1.15 0.76
CA VAL A 233 16.72 0.00 1.65
C VAL A 233 15.87 -0.15 2.90
N ALA A 234 14.62 -0.58 2.71
CA ALA A 234 13.69 -0.89 3.79
C ALA A 234 13.68 -2.39 4.11
N ARG A 235 13.47 -2.74 5.38
CA ARG A 235 13.54 -4.15 5.84
C ARG A 235 12.21 -4.90 5.74
N GLY A 236 11.15 -4.26 5.22
CA GLY A 236 9.78 -4.78 5.31
C GLY A 236 9.31 -5.70 4.19
N GLY A 237 9.91 -5.68 3.01
CA GLY A 237 9.40 -6.36 1.81
C GLY A 237 9.89 -7.80 1.63
N TYR A 238 9.33 -8.76 2.35
CA TYR A 238 9.76 -10.18 2.35
C TYR A 238 8.81 -11.14 1.61
N TYR A 239 7.87 -10.66 0.86
CA TYR A 239 6.92 -11.51 0.13
C TYR A 239 7.40 -11.92 -1.23
#